data_b63f5044c98ef40fdb142aa6732b50df
#
_entry.id   b63f5044c98ef40fdb142aa6732b50df
#
_cell.length_a   1.000
_cell.length_b   1.000
_cell.length_c   1.000
_cell.angle_alpha   90.00
_cell.angle_beta   90.00
_cell.angle_gamma   90.00
#
_symmetry.space_group_name_H-M   'P 1'
#
loop_
_entity.id
_entity.type
_entity.pdbx_description
1 polymer ?
#
loop_
_entity_poly.entity_id
_entity_poly.type
_entity_poly.pdbx_seq_one_letter_code
_entity_poly.pdbx_strand_id
1 'polypeptide(L)'
;MLAFETIHEFYRKQNFSEHRHRVIEAGIRFNMKSNEILNMEKNFIYYVDTGVMSIAVDDDERIIGTTIEYMPIGLLERFCPIAQFRYSALTPTSMIKISQQEFDRIFFGNTKEYMQELAAILSYMLIFILDVHVERRTDSGYHTIKAMLHRYMYRRSVNSFEREGIANFIIRRTNLSRSYVFRILAELKEGQYITIQKGKLIAINRKLPNDF
;
A
#
# COMPACT_ATOMS: atom_id res chain seq x y z
N MET A 1 -5.65 -3.76 19.35
CA MET A 1 -5.10 -3.70 17.98
C MET A 1 -4.20 -2.50 17.89
N LEU A 2 -3.04 -2.62 17.25
CA LEU A 2 -2.15 -1.47 17.05
C LEU A 2 -2.77 -0.55 15.99
N ALA A 3 -2.67 0.76 16.18
CA ALA A 3 -3.13 1.71 15.17
C ALA A 3 -2.26 1.58 13.91
N PHE A 4 -2.86 1.76 12.75
CA PHE A 4 -2.19 1.71 11.44
C PHE A 4 -0.91 2.57 11.41
N GLU A 5 -0.98 3.79 11.94
CA GLU A 5 0.13 4.71 12.04
C GLU A 5 1.29 4.12 12.84
N THR A 6 0.99 3.46 13.96
CA THR A 6 2.00 2.83 14.84
C THR A 6 2.74 1.70 14.12
N ILE A 7 2.02 0.88 13.33
CA ILE A 7 2.62 -0.21 12.53
C ILE A 7 3.58 0.38 11.49
N HIS A 8 3.14 1.41 10.77
CA HIS A 8 3.95 2.07 9.76
C HIS A 8 5.18 2.77 10.35
N GLU A 9 5.01 3.50 11.45
CA GLU A 9 6.12 4.16 12.14
C GLU A 9 7.14 3.16 12.65
N PHE A 10 6.71 2.02 13.19
CA PHE A 10 7.59 0.95 13.61
C PHE A 10 8.42 0.43 12.43
N TYR A 11 7.76 0.11 11.30
CA TYR A 11 8.44 -0.38 10.11
C TYR A 11 9.47 0.62 9.56
N ARG A 12 9.12 1.90 9.48
CA ARG A 12 10.00 2.96 8.96
C ARG A 12 11.22 3.23 9.83
N LYS A 13 11.17 2.85 11.12
CA LYS A 13 12.32 2.92 12.03
C LYS A 13 13.32 1.76 11.82
N GLN A 14 12.92 0.72 11.08
CA GLN A 14 13.84 -0.36 10.73
C GLN A 14 14.88 0.15 9.72
N ASN A 15 16.11 -0.34 9.87
CA ASN A 15 17.17 -0.01 8.93
C ASN A 15 17.29 -1.10 7.87
N PHE A 16 16.82 -0.83 6.65
CA PHE A 16 16.95 -1.69 5.49
C PHE A 16 17.90 -1.09 4.42
N SER A 17 18.84 -0.24 4.82
CA SER A 17 19.75 0.41 3.88
C SER A 17 20.60 -0.58 3.09
N GLU A 18 21.08 -1.64 3.74
CA GLU A 18 21.84 -2.71 3.09
C GLU A 18 21.00 -3.49 2.09
N HIS A 19 19.76 -3.82 2.43
CA HIS A 19 18.81 -4.45 1.52
C HIS A 19 18.64 -3.60 0.25
N ARG A 20 18.39 -2.32 0.42
CA ARG A 20 18.21 -1.39 -0.70
C ARG A 20 19.47 -1.30 -1.55
N HIS A 21 20.62 -1.18 -0.95
CA HIS A 21 21.90 -1.06 -1.66
C HIS A 21 22.13 -2.25 -2.60
N ARG A 22 21.96 -3.47 -2.11
CA ARG A 22 22.12 -4.69 -2.91
C ARG A 22 21.13 -4.83 -4.05
N VAL A 23 19.86 -4.49 -3.79
CA VAL A 23 18.84 -4.51 -4.85
C VAL A 23 19.18 -3.51 -5.94
N ILE A 24 19.69 -2.33 -5.58
CA ILE A 24 20.11 -1.29 -6.55
C ILE A 24 21.32 -1.75 -7.35
N GLU A 25 22.32 -2.34 -6.70
CA GLU A 25 23.55 -2.82 -7.38
C GLU A 25 23.28 -3.97 -8.36
N ALA A 26 22.43 -4.91 -7.96
CA ALA A 26 22.14 -6.11 -8.76
C ALA A 26 21.05 -5.88 -9.81
N GLY A 27 20.31 -4.80 -9.74
CA GLY A 27 19.07 -4.61 -10.46
C GLY A 27 19.18 -3.72 -11.71
N ILE A 28 18.17 -3.87 -12.56
CA ILE A 28 17.97 -3.02 -13.75
C ILE A 28 16.81 -2.06 -13.43
N ARG A 29 17.07 -0.75 -13.56
CA ARG A 29 16.06 0.29 -13.37
C ARG A 29 15.21 0.51 -14.61
N PHE A 30 13.91 0.75 -14.39
CA PHE A 30 12.99 1.19 -15.43
C PHE A 30 11.90 2.09 -14.80
N ASN A 31 11.19 2.84 -15.65
CA ASN A 31 10.17 3.78 -15.19
C ASN A 31 8.80 3.37 -15.70
N MET A 32 7.79 3.62 -14.87
CA MET A 32 6.38 3.43 -15.18
C MET A 32 5.62 4.75 -15.08
N LYS A 33 4.68 4.97 -15.99
CA LYS A 33 3.75 6.10 -15.94
C LYS A 33 2.63 5.82 -14.95
N SER A 34 1.97 6.88 -14.45
CA SER A 34 0.74 6.71 -13.64
C SER A 34 -0.29 5.87 -14.39
N ASN A 35 -0.95 4.97 -13.67
CA ASN A 35 -1.94 3.98 -14.14
C ASN A 35 -1.39 2.87 -15.06
N GLU A 36 -0.10 2.80 -15.26
CA GLU A 36 0.53 1.70 -15.99
C GLU A 36 0.52 0.43 -15.14
N ILE A 37 0.17 -0.71 -15.76
CA ILE A 37 0.15 -2.02 -15.12
C ILE A 37 1.53 -2.66 -15.30
N LEU A 38 2.09 -3.20 -14.22
CA LEU A 38 3.34 -3.94 -14.26
C LEU A 38 3.15 -5.28 -14.98
N ASN A 39 3.81 -5.42 -16.11
CA ASN A 39 3.90 -6.71 -16.79
C ASN A 39 5.07 -7.50 -16.19
N MET A 40 4.75 -8.46 -15.31
CA MET A 40 5.75 -9.25 -14.59
C MET A 40 6.32 -10.35 -15.48
N GLU A 41 7.64 -10.37 -15.63
CA GLU A 41 8.38 -11.47 -16.22
C GLU A 41 8.64 -12.56 -15.16
N LYS A 42 8.38 -13.82 -15.48
CA LYS A 42 8.42 -14.96 -14.51
C LYS A 42 9.73 -15.14 -13.75
N ASN A 43 10.85 -14.69 -14.32
CA ASN A 43 12.19 -14.90 -13.75
C ASN A 43 12.74 -13.69 -13.00
N PHE A 44 11.89 -12.71 -12.68
CA PHE A 44 12.29 -11.49 -12.00
C PHE A 44 11.51 -11.22 -10.73
N ILE A 45 12.15 -10.55 -9.78
CA ILE A 45 11.57 -9.92 -8.60
C ILE A 45 11.71 -8.41 -8.78
N TYR A 46 10.69 -7.68 -8.40
CA TYR A 46 10.59 -6.23 -8.63
C TYR A 46 10.52 -5.47 -7.31
N TYR A 47 11.08 -4.28 -7.30
CA TYR A 47 11.07 -3.36 -6.18
C TYR A 47 10.66 -1.97 -6.64
N VAL A 48 9.95 -1.24 -5.78
CA VAL A 48 9.69 0.18 -5.98
C VAL A 48 10.86 0.97 -5.42
N ASP A 49 11.57 1.72 -6.27
CA ASP A 49 12.63 2.66 -5.85
C ASP A 49 12.03 4.00 -5.45
N THR A 50 11.14 4.56 -6.29
CA THR A 50 10.37 5.77 -5.97
C THR A 50 8.95 5.66 -6.53
N GLY A 51 7.99 6.35 -5.91
CA GLY A 51 6.59 6.27 -6.30
C GLY A 51 5.79 5.27 -5.46
N VAL A 52 4.59 4.93 -5.92
CA VAL A 52 3.68 4.03 -5.20
C VAL A 52 2.92 3.16 -6.20
N MET A 53 2.83 1.88 -5.92
CA MET A 53 2.00 0.95 -6.69
C MET A 53 0.81 0.47 -5.85
N SER A 54 -0.34 0.29 -6.49
CA SER A 54 -1.48 -0.43 -5.94
C SER A 54 -1.32 -1.93 -6.15
N ILE A 55 -1.91 -2.68 -5.24
CA ILE A 55 -2.02 -4.13 -5.29
C ILE A 55 -3.50 -4.47 -5.37
N ALA A 56 -3.92 -5.22 -6.37
CA ALA A 56 -5.28 -5.73 -6.53
C ALA A 56 -5.23 -7.24 -6.80
N VAL A 57 -6.31 -7.96 -6.53
CA VAL A 57 -6.49 -9.34 -7.00
C VAL A 57 -6.87 -9.27 -8.47
N ASP A 58 -6.37 -10.17 -9.31
CA ASP A 58 -6.44 -10.06 -10.76
C ASP A 58 -7.86 -9.91 -11.32
N ASP A 59 -8.82 -10.66 -10.77
CA ASP A 59 -10.24 -10.62 -11.19
C ASP A 59 -11.04 -9.46 -10.59
N ASP A 60 -10.43 -8.67 -9.69
CA ASP A 60 -11.11 -7.61 -8.96
C ASP A 60 -10.31 -6.31 -9.06
N GLU A 61 -10.91 -5.26 -9.59
CA GLU A 61 -10.28 -3.93 -9.66
C GLU A 61 -10.08 -3.30 -8.28
N ARG A 62 -10.52 -3.95 -7.20
CA ARG A 62 -10.38 -3.43 -5.84
C ARG A 62 -8.95 -3.47 -5.37
N ILE A 63 -8.48 -2.32 -4.94
CA ILE A 63 -7.17 -2.20 -4.34
C ILE A 63 -7.20 -2.82 -2.93
N ILE A 64 -6.47 -3.92 -2.74
CA ILE A 64 -6.30 -4.55 -1.43
C ILE A 64 -5.22 -3.86 -0.59
N GLY A 65 -4.27 -3.19 -1.22
CA GLY A 65 -3.20 -2.48 -0.55
C GLY A 65 -2.37 -1.65 -1.51
N THR A 66 -1.26 -1.16 -1.00
CA THR A 66 -0.20 -0.52 -1.79
C THR A 66 1.13 -1.10 -1.37
N THR A 67 2.09 -1.04 -2.28
CA THR A 67 3.45 -1.43 -1.98
C THR A 67 4.02 -0.59 -0.84
N ILE A 68 4.81 -1.23 -0.02
CA ILE A 68 5.66 -0.61 0.99
C ILE A 68 7.10 -0.58 0.49
N GLU A 69 7.92 0.24 1.11
CA GLU A 69 9.36 0.26 0.83
C GLU A 69 9.95 -1.14 0.99
N TYR A 70 10.85 -1.51 0.10
CA TYR A 70 11.57 -2.80 0.06
C TYR A 70 10.70 -4.06 -0.17
N MET A 71 9.42 -3.91 -0.49
CA MET A 71 8.54 -5.04 -0.78
C MET A 71 8.99 -5.76 -2.07
N PRO A 72 9.32 -7.06 -2.00
CA PRO A 72 9.66 -7.85 -3.17
C PRO A 72 8.39 -8.30 -3.93
N ILE A 73 8.04 -7.57 -4.98
CA ILE A 73 6.93 -7.89 -5.88
C ILE A 73 7.33 -9.09 -6.76
N GLY A 74 6.45 -10.08 -6.89
CA GLY A 74 6.69 -11.33 -7.61
C GLY A 74 7.19 -12.47 -6.72
N LEU A 75 7.55 -12.18 -5.45
CA LEU A 75 7.98 -13.22 -4.53
C LEU A 75 6.82 -14.12 -4.09
N LEU A 76 5.64 -13.55 -3.85
CA LEU A 76 4.45 -14.33 -3.48
C LEU A 76 4.05 -15.25 -4.63
N GLU A 77 4.01 -14.74 -5.85
CA GLU A 77 3.67 -15.50 -7.05
C GLU A 77 4.70 -16.58 -7.37
N ARG A 78 5.97 -16.36 -7.03
CA ARG A 78 7.02 -17.35 -7.17
C ARG A 78 6.78 -18.57 -6.27
N PHE A 79 6.44 -18.35 -4.99
CA PHE A 79 6.25 -19.43 -4.01
C PHE A 79 4.81 -19.96 -3.95
N CYS A 80 3.84 -19.18 -4.46
CA CYS A 80 2.45 -19.58 -4.60
C CYS A 80 1.94 -19.20 -6.00
N PRO A 81 2.25 -19.98 -7.04
CA PRO A 81 1.96 -19.64 -8.44
C PRO A 81 0.46 -19.53 -8.78
N ILE A 82 -0.40 -20.01 -7.89
CA ILE A 82 -1.87 -19.83 -8.01
C ILE A 82 -2.32 -18.45 -7.53
N ALA A 83 -1.50 -17.73 -6.78
CA ALA A 83 -1.78 -16.35 -6.40
C ALA A 83 -1.47 -15.44 -7.59
N GLN A 84 -2.46 -14.64 -7.99
CA GLN A 84 -2.31 -13.67 -9.06
C GLN A 84 -2.69 -12.29 -8.54
N PHE A 85 -1.72 -11.40 -8.55
CA PHE A 85 -1.92 -10.02 -8.15
C PHE A 85 -1.63 -9.10 -9.33
N ARG A 86 -2.44 -8.05 -9.43
CA ARG A 86 -2.22 -6.97 -10.38
C ARG A 86 -1.59 -5.78 -9.66
N TYR A 87 -0.45 -5.33 -10.17
CA TYR A 87 0.27 -4.18 -9.66
C TYR A 87 0.16 -3.03 -10.65
N SER A 88 -0.31 -1.87 -10.21
CA SER A 88 -0.48 -0.68 -11.07
C SER A 88 0.13 0.54 -10.41
N ALA A 89 0.86 1.34 -11.17
CA ALA A 89 1.48 2.56 -10.69
C ALA A 89 0.41 3.62 -10.36
N LEU A 90 0.33 4.06 -9.12
CA LEU A 90 -0.57 5.15 -8.71
C LEU A 90 0.01 6.53 -9.04
N THR A 91 1.32 6.61 -9.11
CA THR A 91 2.11 7.80 -9.44
C THR A 91 3.14 7.42 -10.50
N PRO A 92 3.83 8.38 -11.15
CA PRO A 92 5.06 8.03 -11.87
C PRO A 92 6.00 7.29 -10.92
N THR A 93 6.44 6.10 -11.31
CA THR A 93 7.13 5.16 -10.42
C THR A 93 8.44 4.70 -11.07
N SER A 94 9.53 4.79 -10.32
CA SER A 94 10.80 4.15 -10.67
C SER A 94 10.83 2.76 -10.03
N MET A 95 11.15 1.77 -10.84
CA MET A 95 11.20 0.37 -10.45
C MET A 95 12.59 -0.20 -10.65
N ILE A 96 12.92 -1.21 -9.86
CA ILE A 96 14.13 -2.03 -10.04
C ILE A 96 13.66 -3.47 -10.22
N LYS A 97 14.20 -4.17 -11.23
CA LYS A 97 14.01 -5.61 -11.38
C LYS A 97 15.33 -6.33 -11.23
N ILE A 98 15.32 -7.44 -10.48
CA ILE A 98 16.47 -8.34 -10.32
C ILE A 98 16.07 -9.76 -10.75
N SER A 99 17.01 -10.53 -11.30
CA SER A 99 16.71 -11.91 -11.63
C SER A 99 16.45 -12.74 -10.36
N GLN A 100 15.65 -13.80 -10.47
CA GLN A 100 15.42 -14.70 -9.34
C GLN A 100 16.72 -15.35 -8.83
N GLN A 101 17.65 -15.64 -9.73
CA GLN A 101 18.96 -16.18 -9.35
C GLN A 101 19.74 -15.20 -8.49
N GLU A 102 19.73 -13.91 -8.86
CA GLU A 102 20.42 -12.88 -8.11
C GLU A 102 19.73 -12.60 -6.77
N PHE A 103 18.39 -12.63 -6.75
CA PHE A 103 17.60 -12.58 -5.50
C PHE A 103 18.01 -13.72 -4.55
N ASP A 104 18.09 -14.95 -5.06
CA ASP A 104 18.46 -16.13 -4.26
C ASP A 104 19.88 -16.01 -3.72
N ARG A 105 20.81 -15.52 -4.56
CA ARG A 105 22.20 -15.29 -4.14
C ARG A 105 22.28 -14.29 -2.99
N ILE A 106 21.50 -13.21 -3.06
CA ILE A 106 21.48 -12.15 -2.04
C ILE A 106 20.81 -12.63 -0.75
N PHE A 107 19.59 -13.17 -0.85
CA PHE A 107 18.72 -13.37 0.31
C PHE A 107 18.71 -14.80 0.85
N PHE A 108 18.99 -15.79 0.04
CA PHE A 108 19.04 -17.21 0.44
C PHE A 108 20.47 -17.78 0.44
N GLY A 109 21.46 -16.95 0.16
CA GLY A 109 22.86 -17.30 0.33
C GLY A 109 23.25 -17.47 1.81
N ASN A 110 24.54 -17.51 2.10
CA ASN A 110 25.05 -17.88 3.42
C ASN A 110 24.94 -16.84 4.52
N THR A 111 24.20 -15.74 4.35
CA THR A 111 24.17 -14.62 5.32
C THR A 111 22.85 -14.58 6.07
N LYS A 112 22.87 -14.91 7.35
CA LYS A 112 21.70 -14.93 8.25
C LYS A 112 21.01 -13.57 8.36
N GLU A 113 21.77 -12.48 8.34
CA GLU A 113 21.26 -11.13 8.45
C GLU A 113 20.27 -10.79 7.31
N TYR A 114 20.54 -11.24 6.09
CA TYR A 114 19.71 -10.94 4.92
C TYR A 114 18.39 -11.70 4.92
N MET A 115 18.42 -12.93 5.41
CA MET A 115 17.19 -13.68 5.67
C MET A 115 16.33 -13.00 6.76
N GLN A 116 16.97 -12.44 7.79
CA GLN A 116 16.26 -11.72 8.85
C GLN A 116 15.60 -10.44 8.32
N GLU A 117 16.29 -9.66 7.48
CA GLU A 117 15.71 -8.48 6.82
C GLU A 117 14.49 -8.86 5.97
N LEU A 118 14.61 -9.88 5.13
CA LEU A 118 13.51 -10.36 4.32
C LEU A 118 12.34 -10.85 5.17
N ALA A 119 12.61 -11.63 6.22
CA ALA A 119 11.61 -12.11 7.16
C ALA A 119 10.89 -10.96 7.87
N ALA A 120 11.61 -9.90 8.27
CA ALA A 120 11.03 -8.71 8.88
C ALA A 120 10.07 -7.98 7.89
N ILE A 121 10.46 -7.83 6.63
CA ILE A 121 9.63 -7.23 5.59
C ILE A 121 8.34 -8.05 5.38
N LEU A 122 8.47 -9.37 5.24
CA LEU A 122 7.33 -10.27 5.03
C LEU A 122 6.40 -10.31 6.25
N SER A 123 6.96 -10.29 7.46
CA SER A 123 6.17 -10.20 8.71
C SER A 123 5.38 -8.91 8.76
N TYR A 124 5.97 -7.78 8.39
CA TYR A 124 5.27 -6.52 8.33
C TYR A 124 4.14 -6.53 7.29
N MET A 125 4.39 -7.09 6.10
CA MET A 125 3.36 -7.24 5.08
C MET A 125 2.18 -8.05 5.61
N LEU A 126 2.42 -9.14 6.33
CA LEU A 126 1.39 -9.96 6.96
C LEU A 126 0.59 -9.17 8.00
N ILE A 127 1.27 -8.47 8.91
CA ILE A 127 0.63 -7.64 9.94
C ILE A 127 -0.23 -6.56 9.29
N PHE A 128 0.27 -5.91 8.23
CA PHE A 128 -0.47 -4.90 7.48
C PHE A 128 -1.73 -5.47 6.83
N ILE A 129 -1.67 -6.66 6.22
CA ILE A 129 -2.83 -7.33 5.61
C ILE A 129 -3.86 -7.70 6.69
N LEU A 130 -3.42 -8.23 7.83
CA LEU A 130 -4.29 -8.57 8.95
C LEU A 130 -5.00 -7.33 9.51
N ASP A 131 -4.29 -6.22 9.67
CA ASP A 131 -4.86 -4.96 10.14
C ASP A 131 -5.94 -4.43 9.17
N VAL A 132 -5.64 -4.41 7.86
CA VAL A 132 -6.62 -4.06 6.82
C VAL A 132 -7.84 -5.00 6.86
N HIS A 133 -7.63 -6.30 7.07
CA HIS A 133 -8.71 -7.27 7.14
C HIS A 133 -9.65 -7.00 8.33
N VAL A 134 -9.10 -6.74 9.49
CA VAL A 134 -9.90 -6.45 10.69
C VAL A 134 -10.70 -5.16 10.54
N GLU A 135 -10.11 -4.10 9.99
CA GLU A 135 -10.84 -2.84 9.74
C GLU A 135 -12.01 -3.00 8.76
N ARG A 136 -11.88 -3.91 7.77
CA ARG A 136 -12.95 -4.19 6.80
C ARG A 136 -14.07 -5.08 7.34
N ARG A 137 -13.86 -5.72 8.48
CA ARG A 137 -14.87 -6.58 9.16
C ARG A 137 -15.76 -5.81 10.13
N THR A 138 -15.64 -4.49 10.23
CA THR A 138 -16.56 -3.69 11.04
C THR A 138 -17.96 -3.72 10.39
N ASP A 139 -19.00 -4.01 11.20
CA ASP A 139 -20.39 -4.13 10.75
C ASP A 139 -20.99 -2.79 10.26
N SER A 140 -20.29 -1.68 10.48
CA SER A 140 -20.73 -0.35 10.09
C SER A 140 -19.89 0.21 8.93
N GLY A 141 -20.56 0.54 7.82
CA GLY A 141 -19.94 1.23 6.69
C GLY A 141 -19.32 2.58 7.08
N TYR A 142 -19.87 3.23 8.10
CA TYR A 142 -19.31 4.48 8.64
C TYR A 142 -17.94 4.25 9.30
N HIS A 143 -17.78 3.19 10.11
CA HIS A 143 -16.47 2.86 10.70
C HIS A 143 -15.41 2.58 9.64
N THR A 144 -15.80 1.91 8.55
CA THR A 144 -14.91 1.72 7.40
C THR A 144 -14.51 3.06 6.78
N ILE A 145 -15.45 3.99 6.57
CA ILE A 145 -15.12 5.34 6.05
C ILE A 145 -14.19 6.07 7.01
N LYS A 146 -14.47 6.04 8.32
CA LYS A 146 -13.65 6.67 9.36
C LYS A 146 -12.21 6.17 9.31
N ALA A 147 -11.98 4.87 9.23
CA ALA A 147 -10.66 4.28 9.07
C ALA A 147 -9.97 4.74 7.77
N MET A 148 -10.71 4.78 6.66
CA MET A 148 -10.17 5.24 5.38
C MET A 148 -9.79 6.72 5.38
N LEU A 149 -10.53 7.59 6.11
CA LEU A 149 -10.17 8.99 6.28
C LEU A 149 -8.82 9.16 7.00
N HIS A 150 -8.60 8.42 8.09
CA HIS A 150 -7.33 8.43 8.81
C HIS A 150 -6.19 7.90 7.94
N ARG A 151 -6.38 6.79 7.23
CA ARG A 151 -5.40 6.23 6.29
C ARG A 151 -5.05 7.22 5.17
N TYR A 152 -6.02 7.91 4.62
CA TYR A 152 -5.79 8.92 3.59
C TYR A 152 -4.93 10.08 4.11
N MET A 153 -5.23 10.58 5.31
CA MET A 153 -4.45 11.65 5.94
C MET A 153 -3.01 11.21 6.23
N TYR A 154 -2.83 10.01 6.77
CA TYR A 154 -1.50 9.47 7.02
C TYR A 154 -0.68 9.34 5.73
N ARG A 155 -1.26 8.75 4.68
CA ARG A 155 -0.58 8.62 3.38
C ARG A 155 -0.20 9.97 2.79
N ARG A 156 -1.05 10.96 2.93
CA ARG A 156 -0.76 12.31 2.47
C ARG A 156 0.39 12.96 3.24
N SER A 157 0.54 12.70 4.52
CA SER A 157 1.67 13.21 5.32
C SER A 157 3.02 12.58 4.92
N VAL A 158 2.97 11.35 4.41
CA VAL A 158 4.15 10.57 4.02
C VAL A 158 4.50 10.74 2.53
N ASN A 159 3.49 10.80 1.67
CA ASN A 159 3.62 10.92 0.22
C ASN A 159 2.88 12.16 -0.29
N SER A 160 3.57 13.28 -0.46
CA SER A 160 3.02 14.54 -1.00
C SER A 160 2.39 14.41 -2.40
N PHE A 161 2.50 13.25 -3.05
CA PHE A 161 2.06 13.00 -4.43
C PHE A 161 0.69 12.33 -4.58
N GLU A 162 -0.08 12.13 -3.50
CA GLU A 162 -1.38 11.49 -3.66
C GLU A 162 -2.34 12.40 -4.43
N ARG A 163 -2.57 12.05 -5.71
CA ARG A 163 -3.48 12.77 -6.62
C ARG A 163 -4.92 12.29 -6.52
N GLU A 164 -5.15 11.11 -5.92
CA GLU A 164 -6.46 10.49 -5.83
C GLU A 164 -7.38 11.29 -4.89
N GLY A 165 -8.63 11.54 -5.32
CA GLY A 165 -9.64 12.16 -4.47
C GLY A 165 -10.12 11.20 -3.38
N ILE A 166 -10.54 11.75 -2.22
CA ILE A 166 -10.93 10.94 -1.04
C ILE A 166 -12.08 9.97 -1.33
N ALA A 167 -13.09 10.36 -2.10
CA ALA A 167 -14.19 9.50 -2.45
C ALA A 167 -13.73 8.28 -3.26
N ASN A 168 -12.92 8.50 -4.29
CA ASN A 168 -12.36 7.41 -5.11
C ASN A 168 -11.41 6.53 -4.28
N PHE A 169 -10.63 7.13 -3.40
CA PHE A 169 -9.76 6.38 -2.48
C PHE A 169 -10.56 5.37 -1.65
N ILE A 170 -11.70 5.78 -1.10
CA ILE A 170 -12.58 4.91 -0.31
C ILE A 170 -13.25 3.85 -1.21
N ILE A 171 -13.88 4.26 -2.31
CA ILE A 171 -14.64 3.38 -3.21
C ILE A 171 -13.76 2.25 -3.76
N ARG A 172 -12.54 2.56 -4.19
CA ARG A 172 -11.62 1.55 -4.74
C ARG A 172 -11.05 0.58 -3.71
N ARG A 173 -11.21 0.85 -2.42
CA ARG A 173 -10.63 0.04 -1.31
C ARG A 173 -11.68 -0.62 -0.44
N THR A 174 -12.96 -0.36 -0.67
CA THR A 174 -14.06 -0.89 0.14
C THR A 174 -15.18 -1.42 -0.74
N ASN A 175 -16.13 -2.16 -0.13
CA ASN A 175 -17.34 -2.62 -0.79
C ASN A 175 -18.51 -1.62 -0.67
N LEU A 176 -18.22 -0.38 -0.22
CA LEU A 176 -19.25 0.62 -0.01
C LEU A 176 -19.74 1.18 -1.34
N SER A 177 -21.05 1.39 -1.45
CA SER A 177 -21.63 2.00 -2.63
C SER A 177 -21.18 3.45 -2.78
N ARG A 178 -21.08 3.90 -4.02
CA ARG A 178 -20.70 5.27 -4.35
C ARG A 178 -21.62 6.30 -3.67
N SER A 179 -22.93 6.08 -3.73
CA SER A 179 -23.93 6.97 -3.09
C SER A 179 -23.75 7.05 -1.59
N TYR A 180 -23.50 5.92 -0.92
CA TYR A 180 -23.26 5.90 0.52
C TYR A 180 -22.00 6.69 0.91
N VAL A 181 -20.89 6.47 0.20
CA VAL A 181 -19.62 7.19 0.47
C VAL A 181 -19.81 8.70 0.29
N PHE A 182 -20.44 9.13 -0.82
CA PHE A 182 -20.66 10.57 -1.05
C PHE A 182 -21.58 11.18 -0.01
N ARG A 183 -22.64 10.48 0.41
CA ARG A 183 -23.56 10.95 1.46
C ARG A 183 -22.81 11.18 2.77
N ILE A 184 -22.07 10.20 3.27
CA ILE A 184 -21.34 10.33 4.54
C ILE A 184 -20.26 11.42 4.47
N LEU A 185 -19.54 11.54 3.35
CA LEU A 185 -18.55 12.62 3.18
C LEU A 185 -19.19 13.99 3.16
N ALA A 186 -20.38 14.14 2.57
CA ALA A 186 -21.13 15.41 2.56
C ALA A 186 -21.59 15.79 3.98
N GLU A 187 -22.19 14.86 4.72
CA GLU A 187 -22.65 15.06 6.09
C GLU A 187 -21.49 15.40 7.04
N LEU A 188 -20.35 14.72 6.93
CA LEU A 188 -19.14 15.03 7.71
C LEU A 188 -18.57 16.41 7.38
N LYS A 189 -18.63 16.83 6.10
CA LYS A 189 -18.20 18.15 5.65
C LYS A 189 -19.16 19.24 6.17
N GLU A 190 -20.46 19.05 6.03
CA GLU A 190 -21.50 19.97 6.53
C GLU A 190 -21.40 20.13 8.05
N GLY A 191 -21.23 19.03 8.76
CA GLY A 191 -20.97 19.02 10.20
C GLY A 191 -19.59 19.58 10.60
N GLN A 192 -18.77 20.07 9.66
CA GLN A 192 -17.43 20.63 9.89
C GLN A 192 -16.42 19.65 10.55
N TYR A 193 -16.67 18.34 10.46
CA TYR A 193 -15.72 17.34 10.95
C TYR A 193 -14.50 17.22 10.06
N ILE A 194 -14.68 17.42 8.75
CA ILE A 194 -13.63 17.31 7.75
C ILE A 194 -13.62 18.51 6.80
N THR A 195 -12.44 18.79 6.25
CA THR A 195 -12.27 19.76 5.16
C THR A 195 -11.89 19.03 3.88
N ILE A 196 -12.71 19.19 2.84
CA ILE A 196 -12.45 18.66 1.50
C ILE A 196 -12.32 19.81 0.51
N GLN A 197 -11.22 19.88 -0.23
CA GLN A 197 -10.98 20.86 -1.29
C GLN A 197 -10.58 20.15 -2.58
N LYS A 198 -11.22 20.51 -3.68
CA LYS A 198 -10.98 19.89 -5.01
C LYS A 198 -10.98 18.34 -4.95
N GLY A 199 -11.92 17.77 -4.18
CA GLY A 199 -12.07 16.32 -4.01
C GLY A 199 -11.04 15.66 -3.07
N LYS A 200 -10.12 16.42 -2.48
CA LYS A 200 -9.08 15.89 -1.57
C LYS A 200 -9.41 16.24 -0.12
N LEU A 201 -9.23 15.26 0.78
CA LEU A 201 -9.31 15.50 2.21
C LEU A 201 -8.09 16.32 2.65
N ILE A 202 -8.35 17.52 3.18
CA ILE A 202 -7.30 18.44 3.62
C ILE A 202 -7.03 18.31 5.11
N ALA A 203 -8.09 18.16 5.91
CA ALA A 203 -7.99 18.03 7.36
C ALA A 203 -9.16 17.24 7.96
N ILE A 204 -8.91 16.60 9.07
CA ILE A 204 -9.91 16.15 10.03
C ILE A 204 -9.87 17.19 11.15
N ASN A 205 -10.90 18.05 11.22
CA ASN A 205 -10.91 19.25 12.04
C ASN A 205 -11.17 18.95 13.53
N ARG A 206 -11.90 17.86 13.80
CA ARG A 206 -12.28 17.44 15.15
C ARG A 206 -12.53 15.95 15.20
N LYS A 207 -12.60 15.37 16.41
CA LYS A 207 -12.87 13.95 16.59
C LYS A 207 -14.14 13.56 15.82
N LEU A 208 -14.01 12.56 14.94
CA LEU A 208 -15.12 12.01 14.18
C LEU A 208 -16.13 11.34 15.14
N PRO A 209 -17.44 11.44 14.87
CA PRO A 209 -18.47 10.77 15.67
C PRO A 209 -18.19 9.27 15.87
N ASN A 210 -18.77 8.68 16.90
CA ASN A 210 -18.67 7.24 17.07
C ASN A 210 -19.60 6.51 16.13
N ASP A 211 -20.80 7.04 15.90
CA ASP A 211 -21.83 6.49 15.02
C ASP A 211 -22.35 7.57 14.07
N PHE A 212 -22.93 7.09 12.91
CA PHE A 212 -23.43 7.98 11.86
C PHE A 212 -24.59 7.33 11.10
#